data_b537d4e12abafdce68519188fbc1e8ad
#
_entry.id   b537d4e12abafdce68519188fbc1e8ad
#
_cell.length_a   1.000
_cell.length_b   1.000
_cell.length_c   1.000
_cell.angle_alpha   90.00
_cell.angle_beta   90.00
_cell.angle_gamma   90.00
#
_symmetry.space_group_name_H-M   'P 1'
#
loop_
_entity.id
_entity.type
_entity.pdbx_description
1 polymer ?
#
loop_
_entity_poly.entity_id
_entity_poly.type
_entity_poly.pdbx_seq_one_letter_code
_entity_poly.pdbx_strand_id
1 'polypeptide(L)'
;MADIKERSKSTFNQQADTYDEDIHGQHARTLYPVLLSKLAHIPFQRALDLGCGTGEMMKMLLQVDDQRELYGIDLSEKMLSVAESKLSGKVRLVLGDSEHLPFADNFFDVVYCNDSFHHYPAPENVIGEVQRVLKPGGTFLIGDCWQPLVGRAIMNFYMRHSKEGDVKIYSKEEMISLLSQCFHNISWEQVGHTACVSMGIK
;
A
#
# COMPACT_ATOMS: atom_id res chain seq x y z
N MET A 1 -7.22 -6.79 -16.98
CA MET A 1 -7.21 -5.90 -15.79
C MET A 1 -8.34 -6.23 -14.83
N ALA A 2 -9.62 -6.18 -15.23
CA ALA A 2 -10.74 -6.52 -14.35
C ALA A 2 -10.63 -7.92 -13.70
N ASP A 3 -10.18 -8.92 -14.44
CA ASP A 3 -9.96 -10.29 -13.93
C ASP A 3 -8.87 -10.39 -12.84
N ILE A 4 -7.82 -9.56 -12.92
CA ILE A 4 -6.75 -9.52 -11.90
C ILE A 4 -7.29 -8.94 -10.59
N LYS A 5 -8.01 -7.82 -10.65
CA LYS A 5 -8.61 -7.18 -9.47
C LYS A 5 -9.63 -8.09 -8.79
N GLU A 6 -10.45 -8.79 -9.58
CA GLU A 6 -11.44 -9.74 -9.04
C GLU A 6 -10.77 -10.94 -8.36
N ARG A 7 -9.68 -11.47 -8.92
CA ARG A 7 -8.89 -12.52 -8.26
C ARG A 7 -8.30 -12.04 -6.95
N SER A 8 -7.65 -10.87 -6.95
CA SER A 8 -7.10 -10.25 -5.75
C SER A 8 -8.18 -10.09 -4.68
N LYS A 9 -9.30 -9.43 -5.02
CA LYS A 9 -10.45 -9.27 -4.13
C LYS A 9 -10.96 -10.60 -3.56
N SER A 10 -11.15 -11.60 -4.41
CA SER A 10 -11.66 -12.91 -4.01
C SER A 10 -10.71 -13.60 -3.03
N THR A 11 -9.41 -13.56 -3.30
CA THR A 11 -8.39 -14.19 -2.44
C THR A 11 -8.30 -13.48 -1.08
N PHE A 12 -8.20 -12.15 -1.07
CA PHE A 12 -8.14 -11.39 0.19
C PHE A 12 -9.44 -11.47 0.99
N ASN A 13 -10.59 -11.60 0.34
CA ASN A 13 -11.86 -11.92 1.04
C ASN A 13 -11.80 -13.28 1.77
N GLN A 14 -11.09 -14.27 1.23
CA GLN A 14 -10.96 -15.59 1.87
C GLN A 14 -9.94 -15.59 3.01
N GLN A 15 -8.91 -14.76 2.93
CA GLN A 15 -7.81 -14.70 3.90
C GLN A 15 -8.09 -13.75 5.08
N ALA A 16 -9.08 -12.87 4.97
CA ALA A 16 -9.27 -11.72 5.86
C ALA A 16 -9.29 -12.08 7.36
N ASP A 17 -9.97 -13.17 7.73
CA ASP A 17 -10.15 -13.55 9.13
C ASP A 17 -8.85 -14.03 9.82
N THR A 18 -7.87 -14.49 9.04
CA THR A 18 -6.60 -15.06 9.57
C THR A 18 -5.36 -14.27 9.14
N TYR A 19 -5.51 -13.28 8.26
CA TYR A 19 -4.43 -12.56 7.60
C TYR A 19 -3.38 -11.97 8.56
N ASP A 20 -3.82 -11.48 9.70
CA ASP A 20 -2.93 -10.85 10.68
C ASP A 20 -1.99 -11.88 11.40
N GLU A 21 -2.33 -13.16 11.37
CA GLU A 21 -1.64 -14.19 12.12
C GLU A 21 -0.99 -15.26 11.23
N ASP A 22 -1.52 -15.46 10.03
CA ASP A 22 -1.10 -16.53 9.13
C ASP A 22 0.12 -16.16 8.24
N ILE A 23 0.50 -17.09 7.36
CA ILE A 23 1.64 -16.93 6.46
C ILE A 23 1.39 -15.86 5.37
N HIS A 24 0.14 -15.65 4.98
CA HIS A 24 -0.20 -14.72 3.89
C HIS A 24 0.11 -13.27 4.25
N GLY A 25 -0.19 -12.86 5.50
CA GLY A 25 0.17 -11.52 5.99
C GLY A 25 1.61 -11.39 6.51
N GLN A 26 2.42 -12.46 6.48
CA GLN A 26 3.75 -12.45 7.10
C GLN A 26 4.68 -11.39 6.47
N HIS A 27 4.67 -11.25 5.15
CA HIS A 27 5.54 -10.29 4.47
C HIS A 27 5.15 -8.84 4.83
N ALA A 28 3.87 -8.52 4.80
CA ALA A 28 3.35 -7.21 5.20
C ALA A 28 3.79 -6.83 6.63
N ARG A 29 3.72 -7.78 7.58
CA ARG A 29 4.13 -7.56 8.97
C ARG A 29 5.61 -7.22 9.12
N THR A 30 6.49 -7.70 8.25
CA THR A 30 7.93 -7.36 8.30
C THR A 30 8.19 -5.90 7.95
N LEU A 31 7.31 -5.27 7.17
CA LEU A 31 7.42 -3.89 6.74
C LEU A 31 6.84 -2.87 7.73
N TYR A 32 5.90 -3.28 8.60
CA TYR A 32 5.26 -2.37 9.56
C TYR A 32 6.24 -1.51 10.37
N PRO A 33 7.28 -2.07 11.05
CA PRO A 33 8.21 -1.26 11.84
C PRO A 33 8.97 -0.25 10.98
N VAL A 34 9.31 -0.61 9.75
CA VAL A 34 10.06 0.25 8.83
C VAL A 34 9.21 1.43 8.38
N LEU A 35 7.98 1.16 7.94
CA LEU A 35 7.06 2.21 7.51
C LEU A 35 6.67 3.12 8.66
N LEU A 36 6.38 2.58 9.85
CA LEU A 36 6.10 3.37 11.05
C LEU A 36 7.27 4.29 11.41
N SER A 37 8.51 3.77 11.35
CA SER A 37 9.70 4.58 11.58
C SER A 37 9.83 5.73 10.58
N LYS A 38 9.54 5.50 9.29
CA LYS A 38 9.53 6.54 8.26
C LYS A 38 8.43 7.57 8.52
N LEU A 39 7.21 7.11 8.78
CA LEU A 39 6.05 7.97 9.05
C LEU A 39 6.25 8.83 10.30
N ALA A 40 6.99 8.36 11.30
CA ALA A 40 7.31 9.13 12.50
C ALA A 40 8.16 10.39 12.22
N HIS A 41 8.88 10.42 11.09
CA HIS A 41 9.71 11.56 10.68
C HIS A 41 9.02 12.49 9.66
N ILE A 42 7.79 12.16 9.25
CA ILE A 42 7.01 12.95 8.31
C ILE A 42 5.89 13.66 9.11
N PRO A 43 5.84 14.99 9.13
CA PRO A 43 4.72 15.69 9.77
C PRO A 43 3.45 15.50 8.95
N PHE A 44 2.40 14.93 9.55
CA PHE A 44 1.10 14.81 8.91
C PHE A 44 -0.04 14.80 9.94
N GLN A 45 -1.17 15.34 9.53
CA GLN A 45 -2.44 15.22 10.25
C GLN A 45 -3.36 14.21 9.56
N ARG A 46 -3.38 14.20 8.23
CA ARG A 46 -4.28 13.37 7.42
C ARG A 46 -3.50 12.41 6.52
N ALA A 47 -3.75 11.11 6.68
CA ALA A 47 -3.10 10.07 5.89
C ALA A 47 -4.10 9.11 5.25
N LEU A 48 -3.71 8.55 4.09
CA LEU A 48 -4.41 7.46 3.40
C LEU A 48 -3.54 6.21 3.41
N ASP A 49 -4.11 5.11 3.86
CA ASP A 49 -3.59 3.75 3.72
C ASP A 49 -4.16 3.14 2.43
N LEU A 50 -3.31 2.90 1.44
CA LEU A 50 -3.68 2.44 0.11
C LEU A 50 -3.54 0.91 0.01
N GLY A 51 -4.66 0.21 -0.07
CA GLY A 51 -4.73 -1.24 0.13
C GLY A 51 -4.59 -1.57 1.62
N CYS A 52 -5.48 -1.00 2.43
CA CYS A 52 -5.33 -0.98 3.89
C CYS A 52 -5.55 -2.34 4.59
N GLY A 53 -6.07 -3.34 3.86
CA GLY A 53 -6.34 -4.67 4.38
C GLY A 53 -7.14 -4.65 5.68
N THR A 54 -6.65 -5.35 6.67
CA THR A 54 -7.26 -5.46 8.01
C THR A 54 -7.02 -4.23 8.91
N GLY A 55 -6.37 -3.18 8.41
CA GLY A 55 -6.17 -1.91 9.13
C GLY A 55 -5.09 -1.93 10.22
N GLU A 56 -4.18 -2.92 10.24
CA GLU A 56 -3.19 -3.05 11.31
C GLU A 56 -2.22 -1.86 11.36
N MET A 57 -1.77 -1.34 10.20
CA MET A 57 -0.93 -0.14 10.16
C MET A 57 -1.64 1.09 10.75
N MET A 58 -2.91 1.30 10.41
CA MET A 58 -3.71 2.40 10.98
C MET A 58 -3.88 2.26 12.49
N LYS A 59 -4.11 1.04 12.98
CA LYS A 59 -4.18 0.76 14.42
C LYS A 59 -2.90 1.16 15.15
N MET A 60 -1.74 0.78 14.59
CA MET A 60 -0.43 1.14 15.15
C MET A 60 -0.19 2.66 15.13
N LEU A 61 -0.60 3.35 14.08
CA LEU A 61 -0.50 4.82 13.99
C LEU A 61 -1.37 5.52 15.02
N LEU A 62 -2.59 5.03 15.27
CA LEU A 62 -3.48 5.57 16.32
C LEU A 62 -2.96 5.33 17.75
N GLN A 63 -2.17 4.29 17.96
CA GLN A 63 -1.50 4.06 19.26
C GLN A 63 -0.41 5.10 19.54
N VAL A 64 0.20 5.65 18.49
CA VAL A 64 1.22 6.72 18.61
C VAL A 64 0.57 8.09 18.77
N ASP A 65 -0.49 8.36 18.00
CA ASP A 65 -1.20 9.63 18.00
C ASP A 65 -2.66 9.41 17.56
N ASP A 66 -3.58 9.44 18.49
CA ASP A 66 -5.01 9.18 18.25
C ASP A 66 -5.79 10.38 17.71
N GLN A 67 -5.12 11.55 17.55
CA GLN A 67 -5.70 12.74 16.95
C GLN A 67 -5.55 12.77 15.42
N ARG A 68 -4.84 11.81 14.83
CA ARG A 68 -4.66 11.73 13.38
C ARG A 68 -5.95 11.35 12.67
N GLU A 69 -6.19 11.97 11.53
CA GLU A 69 -7.28 11.63 10.62
C GLU A 69 -6.81 10.55 9.63
N LEU A 70 -7.13 9.30 9.90
CA LEU A 70 -6.72 8.17 9.06
C LEU A 70 -7.85 7.69 8.16
N TYR A 71 -7.50 7.44 6.92
CA TYR A 71 -8.37 6.91 5.88
C TYR A 71 -7.75 5.63 5.34
N GLY A 72 -8.57 4.63 5.05
CA GLY A 72 -8.14 3.39 4.40
C GLY A 72 -9.02 3.09 3.20
N ILE A 73 -8.42 2.60 2.12
CA ILE A 73 -9.13 2.10 0.95
C ILE A 73 -8.68 0.69 0.63
N ASP A 74 -9.62 -0.20 0.34
CA ASP A 74 -9.35 -1.57 -0.07
C ASP A 74 -10.43 -2.09 -1.03
N LEU A 75 -10.07 -3.06 -1.89
CA LEU A 75 -11.02 -3.74 -2.79
C LEU A 75 -11.85 -4.82 -2.07
N SER A 76 -11.34 -5.35 -0.95
CA SER A 76 -11.92 -6.46 -0.21
C SER A 76 -12.88 -5.98 0.86
N GLU A 77 -14.16 -6.31 0.72
CA GLU A 77 -15.18 -6.03 1.74
C GLU A 77 -14.89 -6.74 3.06
N LYS A 78 -14.30 -7.94 3.00
CA LYS A 78 -13.99 -8.72 4.19
C LYS A 78 -12.81 -8.13 4.95
N MET A 79 -11.75 -7.70 4.26
CA MET A 79 -10.65 -6.97 4.87
C MET A 79 -11.15 -5.74 5.61
N LEU A 80 -11.98 -4.91 4.94
CA LEU A 80 -12.58 -3.72 5.56
C LEU A 80 -13.49 -4.05 6.74
N SER A 81 -14.22 -5.16 6.69
CA SER A 81 -15.03 -5.62 7.82
C SER A 81 -14.19 -5.96 9.05
N VAL A 82 -13.04 -6.60 8.85
CA VAL A 82 -12.07 -6.87 9.94
C VAL A 82 -11.48 -5.57 10.45
N ALA A 83 -11.06 -4.67 9.55
CA ALA A 83 -10.54 -3.35 9.91
C ALA A 83 -11.54 -2.53 10.74
N GLU A 84 -12.82 -2.48 10.33
CA GLU A 84 -13.87 -1.76 11.05
C GLU A 84 -14.05 -2.31 12.48
N SER A 85 -14.09 -3.63 12.64
CA SER A 85 -14.20 -4.26 13.95
C SER A 85 -13.02 -3.93 14.86
N LYS A 86 -11.82 -3.83 14.29
CA LYS A 86 -10.56 -3.56 14.98
C LYS A 86 -10.39 -2.09 15.36
N LEU A 87 -10.83 -1.18 14.51
CA LEU A 87 -10.58 0.27 14.63
C LEU A 87 -11.75 1.04 15.26
N SER A 88 -12.91 0.38 15.43
CA SER A 88 -14.05 0.90 16.18
C SER A 88 -14.49 2.32 15.76
N GLY A 89 -14.55 2.58 14.45
CA GLY A 89 -15.00 3.87 13.89
C GLY A 89 -14.02 5.04 14.08
N LYS A 90 -12.79 4.79 14.51
CA LYS A 90 -11.75 5.82 14.67
C LYS A 90 -11.10 6.25 13.35
N VAL A 91 -11.37 5.54 12.26
CA VAL A 91 -10.84 5.79 10.92
C VAL A 91 -11.98 5.83 9.91
N ARG A 92 -11.69 6.32 8.71
CA ARG A 92 -12.64 6.29 7.60
C ARG A 92 -12.21 5.23 6.59
N LEU A 93 -12.98 4.15 6.51
CA LEU A 93 -12.76 3.04 5.59
C LEU A 93 -13.64 3.20 4.35
N VAL A 94 -13.06 2.95 3.18
CA VAL A 94 -13.71 3.08 1.89
C VAL A 94 -13.49 1.80 1.07
N LEU A 95 -14.59 1.18 0.64
CA LEU A 95 -14.53 0.13 -0.37
C LEU A 95 -14.29 0.79 -1.73
N GLY A 96 -13.15 0.51 -2.36
CA GLY A 96 -12.80 1.19 -3.60
C GLY A 96 -11.53 0.68 -4.25
N ASP A 97 -11.27 1.27 -5.41
CA ASP A 97 -10.14 0.93 -6.28
C ASP A 97 -9.07 2.04 -6.20
N SER A 98 -7.83 1.65 -5.95
CA SER A 98 -6.68 2.57 -5.88
C SER A 98 -6.41 3.31 -7.21
N GLU A 99 -6.91 2.80 -8.33
CA GLU A 99 -6.83 3.47 -9.63
C GLU A 99 -7.87 4.61 -9.80
N HIS A 100 -8.84 4.73 -8.88
CA HIS A 100 -9.90 5.74 -8.90
C HIS A 100 -10.27 6.15 -7.47
N LEU A 101 -9.46 7.00 -6.85
CA LEU A 101 -9.61 7.38 -5.45
C LEU A 101 -10.81 8.34 -5.25
N PRO A 102 -11.79 8.00 -4.40
CA PRO A 102 -12.97 8.84 -4.17
C PRO A 102 -12.70 9.99 -3.19
N PHE A 103 -11.55 10.64 -3.33
CA PHE A 103 -11.13 11.74 -2.48
C PHE A 103 -10.85 12.99 -3.31
N ALA A 104 -10.99 14.15 -2.67
CA ALA A 104 -10.72 15.44 -3.30
C ALA A 104 -9.21 15.63 -3.59
N ASP A 105 -8.91 16.50 -4.54
CA ASP A 105 -7.55 16.92 -4.83
C ASP A 105 -6.91 17.60 -3.60
N ASN A 106 -5.62 17.38 -3.39
CA ASN A 106 -4.84 18.02 -2.32
C ASN A 106 -5.43 17.81 -0.91
N PHE A 107 -5.90 16.60 -0.63
CA PHE A 107 -6.60 16.28 0.61
C PHE A 107 -5.68 15.69 1.69
N PHE A 108 -4.71 14.85 1.31
CA PHE A 108 -3.84 14.13 2.22
C PHE A 108 -2.46 14.79 2.36
N ASP A 109 -1.89 14.71 3.56
CA ASP A 109 -0.48 15.06 3.81
C ASP A 109 0.43 13.91 3.42
N VAL A 110 -0.02 12.67 3.68
CA VAL A 110 0.69 11.43 3.38
C VAL A 110 -0.26 10.41 2.76
N VAL A 111 0.21 9.70 1.75
CA VAL A 111 -0.36 8.42 1.30
C VAL A 111 0.69 7.37 1.51
N TYR A 112 0.35 6.24 2.10
CA TYR A 112 1.25 5.11 2.22
C TYR A 112 0.60 3.82 1.73
N CYS A 113 1.45 2.88 1.31
CA CYS A 113 1.07 1.59 0.78
C CYS A 113 1.97 0.54 1.42
N ASN A 114 1.40 -0.48 2.03
CA ASN A 114 2.15 -1.56 2.66
C ASN A 114 1.82 -2.89 2.01
N ASP A 115 2.78 -3.43 1.26
CA ASP A 115 2.73 -4.77 0.65
C ASP A 115 1.51 -5.00 -0.25
N SER A 116 1.11 -3.96 -1.00
CA SER A 116 -0.03 -4.04 -1.92
C SER A 116 0.27 -3.47 -3.32
N PHE A 117 1.36 -2.74 -3.52
CA PHE A 117 1.64 -2.08 -4.79
C PHE A 117 1.90 -3.07 -5.94
N HIS A 118 2.45 -4.23 -5.65
CA HIS A 118 2.70 -5.30 -6.62
C HIS A 118 1.41 -5.97 -7.17
N HIS A 119 0.25 -5.69 -6.57
CA HIS A 119 -1.06 -6.14 -7.05
C HIS A 119 -1.74 -5.19 -8.04
N TYR A 120 -1.21 -3.97 -8.26
CA TYR A 120 -1.89 -2.97 -9.08
C TYR A 120 -1.63 -3.19 -10.57
N PRO A 121 -2.68 -3.50 -11.39
CA PRO A 121 -2.50 -3.78 -12.82
C PRO A 121 -2.23 -2.54 -13.67
N ALA A 122 -2.58 -1.34 -13.21
CA ALA A 122 -2.28 -0.07 -13.85
C ALA A 122 -1.60 0.90 -12.85
N PRO A 123 -0.33 0.65 -12.47
CA PRO A 123 0.36 1.41 -11.43
C PRO A 123 0.52 2.90 -11.79
N GLU A 124 0.59 3.25 -13.07
CA GLU A 124 0.62 4.64 -13.52
C GLU A 124 -0.67 5.39 -13.13
N ASN A 125 -1.83 4.75 -13.23
CA ASN A 125 -3.10 5.33 -12.81
C ASN A 125 -3.10 5.56 -11.28
N VAL A 126 -2.63 4.56 -10.52
CA VAL A 126 -2.52 4.67 -9.06
C VAL A 126 -1.62 5.84 -8.67
N ILE A 127 -0.46 5.96 -9.29
CA ILE A 127 0.50 7.05 -9.04
C ILE A 127 -0.11 8.41 -9.38
N GLY A 128 -0.85 8.51 -10.48
CA GLY A 128 -1.56 9.73 -10.87
C GLY A 128 -2.64 10.12 -9.86
N GLU A 129 -3.43 9.16 -9.39
CA GLU A 129 -4.46 9.40 -8.37
C GLU A 129 -3.84 9.77 -7.01
N VAL A 130 -2.78 9.08 -6.59
CA VAL A 130 -2.04 9.45 -5.37
C VAL A 130 -1.48 10.87 -5.47
N GLN A 131 -0.87 11.21 -6.61
CA GLN A 131 -0.37 12.57 -6.86
C GLN A 131 -1.52 13.59 -6.80
N ARG A 132 -2.69 13.28 -7.36
CA ARG A 132 -3.86 14.17 -7.34
C ARG A 132 -4.33 14.45 -5.92
N VAL A 133 -4.51 13.41 -5.11
CA VAL A 133 -5.07 13.52 -3.74
C VAL A 133 -4.08 14.02 -2.68
N LEU A 134 -2.77 13.92 -2.92
CA LEU A 134 -1.74 14.49 -2.05
C LEU A 134 -1.73 16.01 -2.15
N LYS A 135 -1.53 16.69 -1.02
CA LYS A 135 -1.23 18.13 -0.99
C LYS A 135 0.13 18.42 -1.63
N PRO A 136 0.36 19.65 -2.13
CA PRO A 136 1.72 20.09 -2.50
C PRO A 136 2.69 19.88 -1.33
N GLY A 137 3.82 19.23 -1.59
CA GLY A 137 4.79 18.82 -0.56
C GLY A 137 4.38 17.56 0.22
N GLY A 138 3.25 16.96 -0.08
CA GLY A 138 2.81 15.69 0.52
C GLY A 138 3.66 14.51 0.08
N THR A 139 3.71 13.47 0.90
CA THR A 139 4.60 12.32 0.72
C THR A 139 3.83 11.07 0.30
N PHE A 140 4.34 10.37 -0.72
CA PHE A 140 3.95 8.99 -1.03
C PHE A 140 5.02 8.03 -0.53
N LEU A 141 4.64 7.07 0.32
CA LEU A 141 5.52 6.06 0.93
C LEU A 141 5.04 4.65 0.54
N ILE A 142 5.90 3.85 -0.07
CA ILE A 142 5.60 2.48 -0.50
C ILE A 142 6.57 1.52 0.19
N GLY A 143 6.06 0.59 0.98
CA GLY A 143 6.76 -0.60 1.40
C GLY A 143 6.24 -1.80 0.61
N ASP A 144 7.10 -2.54 -0.07
CA ASP A 144 6.66 -3.63 -0.93
C ASP A 144 7.69 -4.74 -1.09
N CYS A 145 7.28 -5.83 -1.69
CA CYS A 145 8.17 -6.94 -2.01
C CYS A 145 9.27 -6.53 -3.01
N TRP A 146 10.44 -7.07 -2.81
CA TRP A 146 11.60 -6.91 -3.71
C TRP A 146 12.42 -8.18 -3.77
N GLN A 147 13.03 -8.44 -4.92
CA GLN A 147 13.92 -9.57 -5.12
C GLN A 147 15.11 -9.19 -6.01
N PRO A 148 16.29 -9.82 -5.81
CA PRO A 148 17.40 -9.72 -6.75
C PRO A 148 17.01 -10.15 -8.16
N LEU A 149 17.77 -9.70 -9.17
CA LEU A 149 17.44 -9.84 -10.59
C LEU A 149 16.93 -11.23 -11.00
N VAL A 150 17.64 -12.30 -10.63
CA VAL A 150 17.29 -13.66 -11.03
C VAL A 150 15.99 -14.11 -10.35
N GLY A 151 15.90 -13.94 -9.03
CA GLY A 151 14.69 -14.27 -8.25
C GLY A 151 13.48 -13.49 -8.76
N ARG A 152 13.64 -12.18 -8.99
CA ARG A 152 12.58 -11.32 -9.52
C ARG A 152 12.11 -11.78 -10.91
N ALA A 153 13.01 -12.13 -11.82
CA ALA A 153 12.66 -12.60 -13.15
C ALA A 153 11.83 -13.90 -13.08
N ILE A 154 12.25 -14.84 -12.23
CA ILE A 154 11.53 -16.09 -12.00
C ILE A 154 10.15 -15.82 -11.40
N MET A 155 10.06 -15.02 -10.33
CA MET A 155 8.80 -14.71 -9.66
C MET A 155 7.83 -13.99 -10.61
N ASN A 156 8.28 -12.95 -11.31
CA ASN A 156 7.45 -12.23 -12.28
C ASN A 156 6.93 -13.11 -13.42
N PHE A 157 7.67 -14.15 -13.81
CA PHE A 157 7.19 -15.12 -14.79
C PHE A 157 5.99 -15.92 -14.24
N TYR A 158 6.05 -16.34 -12.96
CA TYR A 158 4.99 -17.13 -12.34
C TYR A 158 3.81 -16.27 -11.83
N MET A 159 4.02 -14.99 -11.49
CA MET A 159 2.98 -14.08 -11.00
C MET A 159 1.77 -13.95 -11.94
N ARG A 160 1.98 -14.11 -13.24
CA ARG A 160 0.89 -14.13 -14.25
C ARG A 160 -0.19 -15.17 -13.94
N HIS A 161 0.16 -16.20 -13.15
CA HIS A 161 -0.72 -17.31 -12.78
C HIS A 161 -1.07 -17.28 -11.28
N SER A 162 -0.70 -16.22 -10.58
CA SER A 162 -1.01 -16.06 -9.16
C SER A 162 -2.51 -16.02 -8.92
N LYS A 163 -2.95 -16.74 -7.88
CA LYS A 163 -4.33 -16.68 -7.41
C LYS A 163 -4.60 -15.38 -6.65
N GLU A 164 -3.56 -14.77 -6.08
CA GLU A 164 -3.63 -13.54 -5.31
C GLU A 164 -3.71 -12.28 -6.19
N GLY A 165 -3.65 -12.46 -7.51
CA GLY A 165 -3.69 -11.33 -8.44
C GLY A 165 -2.42 -10.50 -8.46
N ASP A 166 -1.28 -11.13 -8.11
CA ASP A 166 0.02 -10.47 -8.23
C ASP A 166 0.30 -10.08 -9.67
N VAL A 167 0.85 -8.91 -9.87
CA VAL A 167 1.17 -8.37 -11.19
C VAL A 167 2.67 -8.35 -11.43
N LYS A 168 3.42 -7.68 -10.54
CA LYS A 168 4.85 -7.47 -10.78
C LYS A 168 5.61 -7.05 -9.53
N ILE A 169 6.77 -7.66 -9.31
CA ILE A 169 7.81 -7.15 -8.42
C ILE A 169 8.70 -6.19 -9.23
N TYR A 170 8.82 -4.96 -8.77
CA TYR A 170 9.59 -3.91 -9.43
C TYR A 170 11.08 -3.97 -9.06
N SER A 171 11.96 -3.61 -10.00
CA SER A 171 13.34 -3.28 -9.67
C SER A 171 13.41 -1.89 -9.05
N LYS A 172 14.57 -1.57 -8.47
CA LYS A 172 14.87 -0.22 -8.00
C LYS A 172 14.68 0.82 -9.11
N GLU A 173 15.26 0.54 -10.27
CA GLU A 173 15.24 1.45 -11.43
C GLU A 173 13.81 1.64 -11.97
N GLU A 174 13.05 0.56 -12.06
CA GLU A 174 11.65 0.59 -12.48
C GLU A 174 10.80 1.42 -11.51
N MET A 175 10.93 1.19 -10.19
CA MET A 175 10.18 1.94 -9.18
C MET A 175 10.55 3.43 -9.18
N ILE A 176 11.83 3.77 -9.26
CA ILE A 176 12.28 5.17 -9.36
C ILE A 176 11.74 5.81 -10.63
N SER A 177 11.83 5.13 -11.78
CA SER A 177 11.31 5.64 -13.05
C SER A 177 9.80 5.89 -13.00
N LEU A 178 9.06 4.97 -12.36
CA LEU A 178 7.61 5.06 -12.22
C LEU A 178 7.22 6.25 -11.32
N LEU A 179 7.86 6.40 -10.16
CA LEU A 179 7.60 7.52 -9.26
C LEU A 179 8.02 8.87 -9.85
N SER A 180 9.10 8.91 -10.65
CA SER A 180 9.60 10.15 -11.28
C SER A 180 8.62 10.81 -12.24
N GLN A 181 7.56 10.12 -12.65
CA GLN A 181 6.52 10.69 -13.50
C GLN A 181 5.69 11.77 -12.78
N CYS A 182 5.52 11.63 -11.46
CA CYS A 182 4.61 12.47 -10.67
C CYS A 182 5.25 13.04 -9.39
N PHE A 183 6.41 12.53 -8.96
CA PHE A 183 7.06 12.87 -7.70
C PHE A 183 8.50 13.33 -7.90
N HIS A 184 9.03 14.07 -6.92
CA HIS A 184 10.43 14.48 -6.84
C HIS A 184 11.07 13.99 -5.52
N ASN A 185 12.38 14.22 -5.33
CA ASN A 185 13.13 13.78 -4.16
C ASN A 185 12.93 12.29 -3.84
N ILE A 186 12.97 11.46 -4.90
CA ILE A 186 12.69 10.04 -4.77
C ILE A 186 13.83 9.34 -4.05
N SER A 187 13.50 8.57 -3.04
CA SER A 187 14.39 7.64 -2.37
C SER A 187 13.93 6.20 -2.55
N TRP A 188 14.87 5.28 -2.54
CA TRP A 188 14.62 3.84 -2.55
C TRP A 188 15.65 3.16 -1.65
N GLU A 189 15.22 2.26 -0.79
CA GLU A 189 16.11 1.45 0.04
C GLU A 189 15.64 0.01 0.10
N GLN A 190 16.58 -0.92 0.15
CA GLN A 190 16.31 -2.33 0.38
C GLN A 190 16.09 -2.57 1.87
N VAL A 191 15.08 -3.38 2.19
CA VAL A 191 14.75 -3.82 3.56
C VAL A 191 14.94 -5.33 3.65
N GLY A 192 15.91 -5.77 4.42
CA GLY A 192 16.24 -7.19 4.50
C GLY A 192 16.59 -7.80 3.13
N HIS A 193 16.05 -8.98 2.84
CA HIS A 193 16.37 -9.72 1.61
C HIS A 193 15.22 -9.72 0.58
N THR A 194 14.01 -9.43 0.99
CA THR A 194 12.80 -9.64 0.17
C THR A 194 11.89 -8.42 0.07
N ALA A 195 12.28 -7.29 0.64
CA ALA A 195 11.46 -6.10 0.67
C ALA A 195 12.25 -4.83 0.31
N CYS A 196 11.52 -3.78 -0.03
CA CYS A 196 12.04 -2.44 -0.24
C CYS A 196 11.08 -1.37 0.27
N VAL A 197 11.61 -0.18 0.46
CA VAL A 197 10.82 1.02 0.72
C VAL A 197 11.20 2.10 -0.28
N SER A 198 10.17 2.70 -0.88
CA SER A 198 10.31 3.83 -1.81
C SER A 198 9.51 5.03 -1.29
N MET A 199 10.00 6.22 -1.53
CA MET A 199 9.32 7.45 -1.12
C MET A 199 9.52 8.52 -2.19
N GLY A 200 8.47 9.33 -2.43
CA GLY A 200 8.51 10.51 -3.29
C GLY A 200 7.68 11.64 -2.71
N ILE A 201 7.98 12.87 -3.08
CA ILE A 201 7.29 14.09 -2.63
C ILE A 201 6.58 14.70 -3.84
N LYS A 202 5.30 15.10 -3.66
CA LYS A 202 4.52 15.83 -4.67
C LYS A 202 5.01 17.26 -4.87
#